data_e34e9dfbf17ddcc0f642901d9cc2d397
#
_entry.id   e34e9dfbf17ddcc0f642901d9cc2d397
#
_cell.length_a   1.000
_cell.length_b   1.000
_cell.length_c   1.000
_cell.angle_alpha   90.00
_cell.angle_beta   90.00
_cell.angle_gamma   90.00
#
_symmetry.space_group_name_H-M   'P 1'
#
loop_
_entity.id
_entity.type
_entity.pdbx_description
1 polymer ?
#
loop_
_entity_poly.entity_id
_entity_poly.type
_entity_poly.pdbx_seq_one_letter_code
_entity_poly.pdbx_strand_id
1 'polypeptide(L)'
;FEEIKNKVKKFNIPILIDGCQYVPHKKLKIKELDPDFYVFSAHKLYGPSGLGILYMKDKWIDKLGPYQGGGSMIKNVEIHSSTYLDGFQKFEAGTPPIAEVIGLSSCLDFISEVGLDKIYEFENNLTKYTYDQMKRNNDIILYGDFKNQTSIISFNINGVHFNDLAMILDKKNIAIRTGHHCAQPFMKHFNISGNARMSLGVYNSKDDIDYFIESLDEAKTILKS
;
A
#
# COMPACT_ATOMS: atom_id res chain seq x y z
N PHE A 1 13.99 -5.14 8.06
CA PHE A 1 14.26 -5.95 6.84
C PHE A 1 15.63 -6.63 6.91
N GLU A 2 16.69 -5.92 7.24
CA GLU A 2 18.07 -6.46 7.28
C GLU A 2 18.20 -7.70 8.19
N GLU A 3 17.53 -7.71 9.33
CA GLU A 3 17.52 -8.87 10.21
C GLU A 3 16.93 -10.12 9.55
N ILE A 4 15.80 -9.97 8.85
CA ILE A 4 15.15 -11.05 8.10
C ILE A 4 16.07 -11.51 6.96
N LYS A 5 16.59 -10.55 6.19
CA LYS A 5 17.53 -10.81 5.08
C LYS A 5 18.72 -11.65 5.53
N ASN A 6 19.34 -11.27 6.65
CA ASN A 6 20.49 -11.98 7.20
C ASN A 6 20.14 -13.39 7.69
N LYS A 7 18.95 -13.59 8.25
CA LYS A 7 18.48 -14.92 8.68
C LYS A 7 18.25 -15.86 7.49
N VAL A 8 17.53 -15.39 6.45
CA VAL A 8 17.15 -16.26 5.33
C VAL A 8 18.28 -16.49 4.32
N LYS A 9 19.24 -15.56 4.24
CA LYS A 9 20.42 -15.68 3.36
C LYS A 9 21.22 -16.96 3.61
N LYS A 10 21.31 -17.39 4.86
CA LYS A 10 22.01 -18.63 5.27
C LYS A 10 21.41 -19.89 4.66
N PHE A 11 20.15 -19.82 4.26
CA PHE A 11 19.37 -20.95 3.70
C PHE A 11 19.15 -20.81 2.19
N ASN A 12 19.75 -19.81 1.53
CA ASN A 12 19.49 -19.47 0.12
C ASN A 12 18.01 -19.29 -0.23
N ILE A 13 17.21 -18.81 0.71
CA ILE A 13 15.78 -18.55 0.50
C ILE A 13 15.63 -17.23 -0.23
N PRO A 14 14.95 -17.20 -1.40
CA PRO A 14 14.67 -15.95 -2.10
C PRO A 14 13.70 -15.06 -1.33
N ILE A 15 13.87 -13.75 -1.44
CA ILE A 15 13.04 -12.76 -0.76
C ILE A 15 12.21 -12.00 -1.79
N LEU A 16 10.88 -12.07 -1.62
CA LEU A 16 9.93 -11.18 -2.29
C LEU A 16 9.41 -10.16 -1.28
N ILE A 17 9.47 -8.88 -1.64
CA ILE A 17 8.93 -7.78 -0.84
C ILE A 17 7.68 -7.24 -1.54
N ASP A 18 6.54 -7.25 -0.83
CA ASP A 18 5.40 -6.41 -1.20
C ASP A 18 5.62 -5.01 -0.64
N GLY A 19 5.96 -4.08 -1.52
CA GLY A 19 6.25 -2.69 -1.19
C GLY A 19 5.10 -1.73 -1.47
N CYS A 20 3.88 -2.23 -1.70
CA CYS A 20 2.74 -1.40 -2.08
C CYS A 20 2.46 -0.23 -1.12
N GLN A 21 2.75 -0.39 0.16
CA GLN A 21 2.56 0.66 1.18
C GLN A 21 3.86 1.42 1.52
N TYR A 22 4.96 1.09 0.86
CA TYR A 22 6.25 1.75 1.07
C TYR A 22 6.55 2.81 -0.01
N VAL A 23 6.38 2.42 -1.28
CA VAL A 23 6.77 3.26 -2.43
C VAL A 23 6.06 4.62 -2.53
N PRO A 24 4.79 4.79 -2.05
CA PRO A 24 4.15 6.10 -2.07
C PRO A 24 4.76 7.12 -1.11
N HIS A 25 5.41 6.62 -0.05
CA HIS A 25 5.81 7.45 1.09
C HIS A 25 7.31 7.58 1.24
N LYS A 26 8.11 6.64 0.71
CA LYS A 26 9.56 6.61 0.94
C LYS A 26 10.33 6.22 -0.31
N LYS A 27 11.48 6.85 -0.48
CA LYS A 27 12.39 6.55 -1.59
C LYS A 27 12.88 5.11 -1.52
N LEU A 28 12.57 4.34 -2.56
CA LEU A 28 13.03 2.97 -2.71
C LEU A 28 14.48 2.93 -3.19
N LYS A 29 15.36 2.37 -2.38
CA LYS A 29 16.76 2.11 -2.75
C LYS A 29 16.94 0.64 -3.03
N ILE A 30 16.48 0.19 -4.19
CA ILE A 30 16.40 -1.23 -4.56
C ILE A 30 17.77 -1.94 -4.51
N LYS A 31 18.85 -1.24 -4.87
CA LYS A 31 20.21 -1.79 -4.84
C LYS A 31 20.73 -2.02 -3.42
N GLU A 32 20.38 -1.15 -2.46
CA GLU A 32 20.75 -1.30 -1.05
C GLU A 32 19.89 -2.38 -0.39
N LEU A 33 18.59 -2.38 -0.69
CA LEU A 33 17.65 -3.35 -0.18
C LEU A 33 17.97 -4.77 -0.67
N ASP A 34 18.38 -4.89 -1.93
CA ASP A 34 18.83 -6.12 -2.59
C ASP A 34 17.86 -7.33 -2.45
N PRO A 35 16.53 -7.17 -2.68
CA PRO A 35 15.60 -8.29 -2.69
C PRO A 35 15.74 -9.09 -3.98
N ASP A 36 15.27 -10.35 -3.98
CA ASP A 36 15.17 -11.13 -5.21
C ASP A 36 14.00 -10.66 -6.07
N PHE A 37 12.89 -10.27 -5.43
CA PHE A 37 11.69 -9.73 -6.07
C PHE A 37 11.14 -8.56 -5.26
N TYR A 38 10.55 -7.58 -5.95
CA TYR A 38 9.85 -6.47 -5.33
C TYR A 38 8.60 -6.13 -6.12
N VAL A 39 7.45 -6.04 -5.47
CA VAL A 39 6.17 -5.76 -6.14
C VAL A 39 5.49 -4.55 -5.55
N PHE A 40 4.80 -3.79 -6.39
CA PHE A 40 3.90 -2.73 -5.98
C PHE A 40 2.84 -2.43 -7.04
N SER A 41 1.81 -1.68 -6.66
CA SER A 41 0.71 -1.26 -7.54
C SER A 41 0.78 0.23 -7.82
N ALA A 42 0.61 0.63 -9.07
CA ALA A 42 0.72 2.02 -9.51
C ALA A 42 -0.32 2.93 -8.83
N HIS A 43 -1.58 2.44 -8.64
CA HIS A 43 -2.65 3.24 -8.04
C HIS A 43 -2.39 3.69 -6.60
N LYS A 44 -1.49 3.03 -5.88
CA LYS A 44 -1.07 3.47 -4.53
C LYS A 44 0.02 4.54 -4.58
N LEU A 45 0.69 4.67 -5.73
CA LEU A 45 1.76 5.64 -5.99
C LEU A 45 1.23 6.83 -6.82
N TYR A 46 0.00 7.28 -6.59
CA TYR A 46 -0.68 8.35 -7.35
C TYR A 46 -0.89 8.04 -8.85
N GLY A 47 -0.60 6.82 -9.29
CA GLY A 47 -0.70 6.36 -10.67
C GLY A 47 -2.04 5.70 -11.00
N PRO A 48 -2.20 5.20 -12.23
CA PRO A 48 -3.44 4.58 -12.69
C PRO A 48 -3.71 3.25 -11.99
N SER A 49 -5.00 2.88 -11.92
CA SER A 49 -5.42 1.55 -11.49
C SER A 49 -5.19 0.51 -12.59
N GLY A 50 -5.11 -0.77 -12.20
CA GLY A 50 -4.93 -1.88 -13.13
C GLY A 50 -3.49 -2.20 -13.50
N LEU A 51 -2.51 -1.41 -13.06
CA LEU A 51 -1.08 -1.64 -13.31
C LEU A 51 -0.35 -2.10 -12.06
N GLY A 52 0.31 -3.25 -12.14
CA GLY A 52 1.25 -3.77 -11.16
C GLY A 52 2.67 -3.79 -11.72
N ILE A 53 3.65 -3.55 -10.86
CA ILE A 53 5.06 -3.54 -11.21
C ILE A 53 5.78 -4.65 -10.44
N LEU A 54 6.57 -5.46 -11.14
CA LEU A 54 7.45 -6.45 -10.57
C LEU A 54 8.89 -6.13 -10.93
N TYR A 55 9.71 -5.89 -9.92
CA TYR A 55 11.16 -5.98 -10.04
C TYR A 55 11.61 -7.41 -9.75
N MET A 56 12.52 -7.92 -10.56
CA MET A 56 13.10 -9.25 -10.42
C MET A 56 14.61 -9.17 -10.74
N LYS A 57 15.44 -9.84 -9.95
CA LYS A 57 16.87 -10.01 -10.30
C LYS A 57 17.05 -10.89 -11.53
N ASP A 58 18.00 -10.56 -12.40
CA ASP A 58 18.28 -11.27 -13.64
C ASP A 58 18.48 -12.78 -13.45
N LYS A 59 19.15 -13.18 -12.37
CA LYS A 59 19.36 -14.61 -12.04
C LYS A 59 18.08 -15.45 -11.97
N TRP A 60 16.92 -14.82 -11.78
CA TRP A 60 15.62 -15.48 -11.71
C TRP A 60 14.91 -15.53 -13.05
N ILE A 61 15.23 -14.65 -13.97
CA ILE A 61 14.61 -14.60 -15.28
C ILE A 61 14.75 -15.94 -15.98
N ASP A 62 15.95 -16.50 -16.01
CA ASP A 62 16.20 -17.78 -16.70
C ASP A 62 15.69 -19.00 -15.93
N LYS A 63 15.55 -18.89 -14.61
CA LYS A 63 15.13 -20.00 -13.75
C LYS A 63 13.62 -20.18 -13.68
N LEU A 64 12.86 -19.12 -13.94
CA LEU A 64 11.40 -19.16 -13.85
C LEU A 64 10.80 -19.31 -15.24
N GLY A 65 9.80 -20.18 -15.33
CA GLY A 65 8.91 -20.27 -16.49
C GLY A 65 7.91 -19.12 -16.51
N PRO A 66 7.24 -18.88 -17.65
CA PRO A 66 6.13 -17.92 -17.72
C PRO A 66 4.99 -18.33 -16.80
N TYR A 67 4.31 -17.37 -16.21
CA TYR A 67 3.12 -17.62 -15.38
C TYR A 67 1.91 -18.01 -16.23
N GLN A 68 1.77 -17.38 -17.40
CA GLN A 68 0.70 -17.64 -18.37
C GLN A 68 1.25 -17.50 -19.79
N GLY A 69 0.59 -18.13 -20.77
CA GLY A 69 0.91 -18.00 -22.19
C GLY A 69 0.00 -17.00 -22.88
N GLY A 70 0.51 -16.37 -23.97
CA GLY A 70 -0.26 -15.43 -24.76
C GLY A 70 0.54 -14.83 -25.91
N GLY A 71 -0.05 -13.87 -26.62
CA GLY A 71 0.65 -13.12 -27.65
C GLY A 71 1.84 -12.34 -27.11
N SER A 72 2.74 -11.93 -28.00
CA SER A 72 3.92 -11.08 -27.71
C SER A 72 5.00 -11.69 -26.83
N MET A 73 4.81 -12.86 -26.23
CA MET A 73 5.77 -13.51 -25.33
C MET A 73 6.22 -14.91 -25.77
N ILE A 74 5.68 -15.41 -26.87
CA ILE A 74 5.97 -16.73 -27.47
C ILE A 74 7.02 -16.63 -28.56
N LYS A 75 7.86 -17.66 -28.71
CA LYS A 75 8.85 -17.82 -29.76
C LYS A 75 8.33 -18.79 -30.85
N ASN A 76 7.78 -19.92 -30.40
CA ASN A 76 7.13 -20.91 -31.26
C ASN A 76 5.98 -21.58 -30.47
N VAL A 77 4.89 -21.96 -31.18
CA VAL A 77 3.76 -22.70 -30.65
C VAL A 77 3.44 -23.88 -31.56
N GLU A 78 3.37 -25.04 -30.96
CA GLU A 78 2.95 -26.29 -31.58
C GLU A 78 1.76 -26.87 -30.83
N ILE A 79 1.15 -27.92 -31.37
CA ILE A 79 -0.04 -28.53 -30.74
C ILE A 79 0.22 -29.01 -29.31
N HIS A 80 1.43 -29.50 -29.02
CA HIS A 80 1.77 -30.11 -27.74
C HIS A 80 2.91 -29.41 -26.99
N SER A 81 3.45 -28.32 -27.55
CA SER A 81 4.57 -27.61 -26.94
C SER A 81 4.59 -26.13 -27.31
N SER A 82 5.22 -25.34 -26.48
CA SER A 82 5.47 -23.92 -26.73
C SER A 82 6.85 -23.52 -26.25
N THR A 83 7.51 -22.66 -26.98
CA THR A 83 8.72 -21.98 -26.54
C THR A 83 8.46 -20.48 -26.40
N TYR A 84 9.14 -19.86 -25.47
CA TYR A 84 8.89 -18.49 -25.07
C TYR A 84 10.08 -17.60 -25.40
N LEU A 85 9.84 -16.29 -25.44
CA LEU A 85 10.92 -15.32 -25.60
C LEU A 85 11.88 -15.39 -24.41
N ASP A 86 13.10 -14.97 -24.63
CA ASP A 86 14.10 -14.82 -23.60
C ASP A 86 13.89 -13.49 -22.83
N GLY A 87 14.47 -13.37 -21.63
CA GLY A 87 14.37 -12.16 -20.84
C GLY A 87 13.02 -11.97 -20.15
N PHE A 88 12.71 -10.72 -19.80
CA PHE A 88 11.50 -10.38 -19.04
C PHE A 88 10.21 -10.51 -19.88
N GLN A 89 10.31 -10.42 -21.21
CA GLN A 89 9.16 -10.47 -22.10
C GLN A 89 8.32 -11.74 -21.93
N LYS A 90 8.93 -12.86 -21.54
CA LYS A 90 8.20 -14.11 -21.32
C LYS A 90 7.20 -14.05 -20.14
N PHE A 91 7.26 -13.02 -19.33
CA PHE A 91 6.31 -12.82 -18.21
C PHE A 91 5.18 -11.84 -18.56
N GLU A 92 5.19 -11.24 -19.75
CA GLU A 92 4.24 -10.24 -20.20
C GLU A 92 3.38 -10.77 -21.34
N ALA A 93 2.37 -11.58 -21.01
CA ALA A 93 1.51 -12.24 -21.99
C ALA A 93 0.42 -11.28 -22.50
N GLY A 94 0.33 -11.14 -23.82
CA GLY A 94 -0.68 -10.33 -24.52
C GLY A 94 -0.28 -8.86 -24.64
N THR A 95 -1.25 -8.04 -25.06
CA THR A 95 -1.05 -6.58 -25.17
C THR A 95 -0.88 -5.99 -23.78
N PRO A 96 0.20 -5.26 -23.51
CA PRO A 96 0.41 -4.64 -22.21
C PRO A 96 -0.61 -3.51 -21.95
N PRO A 97 -0.82 -3.10 -20.70
CA PRO A 97 -1.69 -1.97 -20.34
C PRO A 97 -1.05 -0.63 -20.71
N ILE A 98 -1.06 -0.31 -22.01
CA ILE A 98 -0.27 0.79 -22.61
C ILE A 98 -0.64 2.15 -21.98
N ALA A 99 -1.94 2.42 -21.85
CA ALA A 99 -2.42 3.68 -21.31
C ALA A 99 -1.99 3.87 -19.84
N GLU A 100 -2.06 2.81 -19.05
CA GLU A 100 -1.67 2.80 -17.64
C GLU A 100 -0.16 2.97 -17.47
N VAL A 101 0.65 2.37 -18.35
CA VAL A 101 2.12 2.53 -18.34
C VAL A 101 2.50 3.98 -18.66
N ILE A 102 1.87 4.59 -19.67
CA ILE A 102 2.09 6.01 -20.00
C ILE A 102 1.62 6.91 -18.86
N GLY A 103 0.45 6.62 -18.28
CA GLY A 103 -0.08 7.35 -17.12
C GLY A 103 0.84 7.27 -15.89
N LEU A 104 1.50 6.12 -15.68
CA LEU A 104 2.50 5.99 -14.62
C LEU A 104 3.72 6.90 -14.84
N SER A 105 4.14 7.13 -16.09
CA SER A 105 5.23 8.07 -16.37
C SER A 105 4.92 9.48 -15.86
N SER A 106 3.71 9.99 -16.17
CA SER A 106 3.26 11.31 -15.68
C SER A 106 3.20 11.38 -14.15
N CYS A 107 2.82 10.29 -13.51
CA CYS A 107 2.84 10.19 -12.05
C CYS A 107 4.26 10.27 -11.48
N LEU A 108 5.22 9.58 -12.09
CA LEU A 108 6.62 9.61 -11.67
C LEU A 108 7.24 11.00 -11.88
N ASP A 109 6.86 11.72 -12.95
CA ASP A 109 7.25 13.10 -13.17
C ASP A 109 6.72 14.02 -12.06
N PHE A 110 5.43 13.92 -11.72
CA PHE A 110 4.83 14.63 -10.59
C PHE A 110 5.57 14.37 -9.28
N ILE A 111 5.80 13.10 -8.93
CA ILE A 111 6.52 12.74 -7.70
C ILE A 111 7.95 13.29 -7.70
N SER A 112 8.61 13.30 -8.87
CA SER A 112 9.97 13.79 -9.01
C SER A 112 10.03 15.31 -8.87
N GLU A 113 9.03 16.03 -9.38
CA GLU A 113 8.90 17.48 -9.27
C GLU A 113 8.64 17.91 -7.82
N VAL A 114 7.69 17.27 -7.14
CA VAL A 114 7.39 17.54 -5.72
C VAL A 114 8.56 17.14 -4.82
N GLY A 115 9.14 15.98 -5.10
CA GLY A 115 10.21 15.36 -4.33
C GLY A 115 9.68 14.43 -3.23
N LEU A 116 10.01 13.15 -3.33
CA LEU A 116 9.50 12.12 -2.43
C LEU A 116 9.89 12.33 -0.96
N ASP A 117 11.05 12.94 -0.71
CA ASP A 117 11.47 13.28 0.65
C ASP A 117 10.58 14.38 1.27
N LYS A 118 10.13 15.35 0.47
CA LYS A 118 9.16 16.39 0.90
C LYS A 118 7.79 15.79 1.14
N ILE A 119 7.35 14.88 0.27
CA ILE A 119 6.10 14.12 0.44
C ILE A 119 6.13 13.39 1.78
N TYR A 120 7.19 12.65 2.05
CA TYR A 120 7.36 11.91 3.29
C TYR A 120 7.33 12.83 4.52
N GLU A 121 8.07 13.94 4.49
CA GLU A 121 8.10 14.90 5.61
C GLU A 121 6.72 15.50 5.87
N PHE A 122 6.04 15.95 4.81
CA PHE A 122 4.69 16.52 4.89
C PHE A 122 3.69 15.50 5.49
N GLU A 123 3.61 14.31 4.91
CA GLU A 123 2.72 13.25 5.37
C GLU A 123 3.02 12.83 6.81
N ASN A 124 4.30 12.72 7.18
CA ASN A 124 4.71 12.37 8.53
C ASN A 124 4.29 13.42 9.56
N ASN A 125 4.44 14.71 9.24
CA ASN A 125 4.00 15.80 10.09
C ASN A 125 2.47 15.82 10.26
N LEU A 126 1.73 15.61 9.17
CA LEU A 126 0.28 15.55 9.20
C LEU A 126 -0.22 14.32 9.98
N THR A 127 0.42 13.16 9.78
CA THR A 127 0.11 11.93 10.52
C THR A 127 0.37 12.10 12.01
N LYS A 128 1.48 12.74 12.37
CA LYS A 128 1.79 13.04 13.77
C LYS A 128 0.73 13.94 14.40
N TYR A 129 0.36 15.00 13.70
CA TYR A 129 -0.70 15.91 14.13
C TYR A 129 -1.99 15.15 14.40
N THR A 130 -2.43 14.35 13.44
CA THR A 130 -3.64 13.53 13.53
C THR A 130 -3.59 12.56 14.72
N TYR A 131 -2.49 11.84 14.85
CA TYR A 131 -2.27 10.88 15.94
C TYR A 131 -2.37 11.57 17.31
N ASP A 132 -1.73 12.75 17.46
CA ASP A 132 -1.75 13.52 18.70
C ASP A 132 -3.16 14.05 19.03
N GLN A 133 -3.96 14.46 18.02
CA GLN A 133 -5.36 14.85 18.22
C GLN A 133 -6.22 13.65 18.66
N MET A 134 -6.14 12.54 17.93
CA MET A 134 -6.91 11.33 18.26
C MET A 134 -6.58 10.79 19.65
N LYS A 135 -5.34 10.86 20.07
CA LYS A 135 -4.88 10.39 21.40
C LYS A 135 -5.47 11.17 22.56
N ARG A 136 -5.96 12.39 22.34
CA ARG A 136 -6.62 13.20 23.39
C ARG A 136 -8.01 12.65 23.78
N ASN A 137 -8.61 11.86 22.91
CA ASN A 137 -9.91 11.26 23.16
C ASN A 137 -9.74 9.83 23.70
N ASN A 138 -10.01 9.62 24.97
CA ASN A 138 -9.85 8.33 25.66
C ASN A 138 -10.76 7.22 25.13
N ASP A 139 -11.80 7.54 24.35
CA ASP A 139 -12.65 6.54 23.69
C ASP A 139 -12.00 5.96 22.43
N ILE A 140 -10.99 6.62 21.88
CA ILE A 140 -10.31 6.17 20.66
C ILE A 140 -9.20 5.19 21.03
N ILE A 141 -9.27 4.00 20.48
CA ILE A 141 -8.24 2.96 20.58
C ILE A 141 -7.38 3.04 19.31
N LEU A 142 -6.12 3.41 19.45
CA LEU A 142 -5.14 3.45 18.36
C LEU A 142 -4.36 2.13 18.30
N TYR A 143 -4.20 1.56 17.10
CA TYR A 143 -3.43 0.35 16.88
C TYR A 143 -2.08 0.69 16.26
N GLY A 144 -1.00 0.30 16.91
CA GLY A 144 0.37 0.64 16.54
C GLY A 144 0.88 1.91 17.23
N ASP A 145 2.15 2.21 16.99
CA ASP A 145 2.78 3.45 17.46
C ASP A 145 3.15 4.35 16.26
N PHE A 146 3.20 5.65 16.51
CA PHE A 146 3.53 6.64 15.49
C PHE A 146 4.93 6.42 14.87
N LYS A 147 5.90 5.87 15.60
CA LYS A 147 7.29 5.78 15.14
C LYS A 147 7.50 4.78 14.01
N ASN A 148 6.63 3.78 13.91
CA ASN A 148 6.79 2.63 13.01
C ASN A 148 5.72 2.54 11.94
N GLN A 149 4.90 3.59 11.75
CA GLN A 149 3.84 3.61 10.73
C GLN A 149 4.16 4.55 9.57
N THR A 150 3.45 4.37 8.48
CA THR A 150 3.36 5.31 7.37
C THR A 150 2.21 6.28 7.62
N SER A 151 1.73 7.00 6.61
CA SER A 151 0.59 7.94 6.67
C SER A 151 -0.77 7.24 6.85
N ILE A 152 -0.79 6.17 7.67
CA ILE A 152 -1.95 5.31 7.92
C ILE A 152 -2.16 5.22 9.43
N ILE A 153 -3.39 5.47 9.89
CA ILE A 153 -3.80 5.29 11.28
C ILE A 153 -4.96 4.31 11.35
N SER A 154 -4.75 3.21 12.09
CA SER A 154 -5.78 2.21 12.38
C SER A 154 -6.33 2.44 13.77
N PHE A 155 -7.65 2.48 13.91
CA PHE A 155 -8.30 2.81 15.17
C PHE A 155 -9.69 2.18 15.32
N ASN A 156 -10.19 2.15 16.55
CA ASN A 156 -11.58 1.92 16.88
C ASN A 156 -12.06 2.96 17.89
N ILE A 157 -13.36 3.07 18.07
CA ILE A 157 -13.99 3.86 19.14
C ILE A 157 -14.71 2.89 20.08
N ASN A 158 -14.46 3.00 21.37
CA ASN A 158 -15.10 2.16 22.38
C ASN A 158 -16.63 2.21 22.28
N GLY A 159 -17.25 1.02 22.15
CA GLY A 159 -18.70 0.90 22.05
C GLY A 159 -19.30 1.28 20.70
N VAL A 160 -18.47 1.55 19.67
CA VAL A 160 -18.93 1.92 18.34
C VAL A 160 -18.42 0.90 17.32
N HIS A 161 -19.31 0.36 16.49
CA HIS A 161 -18.91 -0.53 15.42
C HIS A 161 -18.28 0.27 14.27
N PHE A 162 -17.15 -0.19 13.77
CA PHE A 162 -16.36 0.53 12.76
C PHE A 162 -17.11 0.79 11.46
N ASN A 163 -18.04 -0.09 11.05
CA ASN A 163 -18.83 0.12 9.84
C ASN A 163 -19.89 1.23 10.04
N ASP A 164 -20.51 1.29 11.24
CA ASP A 164 -21.49 2.33 11.55
C ASP A 164 -20.81 3.71 11.61
N LEU A 165 -19.60 3.75 12.18
CA LEU A 165 -18.76 4.94 12.14
C LEU A 165 -18.48 5.40 10.70
N ALA A 166 -18.09 4.47 9.82
CA ALA A 166 -17.81 4.80 8.41
C ALA A 166 -19.05 5.32 7.68
N MET A 167 -20.23 4.76 7.96
CA MET A 167 -21.48 5.22 7.35
C MET A 167 -21.83 6.66 7.73
N ILE A 168 -21.55 7.07 8.97
CA ILE A 168 -21.79 8.46 9.42
C ILE A 168 -20.74 9.39 8.81
N LEU A 169 -19.47 8.99 8.79
CA LEU A 169 -18.40 9.79 8.20
C LEU A 169 -18.58 9.97 6.69
N ASP A 170 -19.06 8.95 5.98
CA ASP A 170 -19.36 9.01 4.55
C ASP A 170 -20.40 10.08 4.23
N LYS A 171 -21.48 10.21 5.06
CA LYS A 171 -22.46 11.30 4.94
C LYS A 171 -21.86 12.69 5.13
N LYS A 172 -20.68 12.78 5.72
CA LYS A 172 -19.90 14.01 5.90
C LYS A 172 -18.79 14.15 4.84
N ASN A 173 -18.82 13.35 3.78
CA ASN A 173 -17.81 13.31 2.72
C ASN A 173 -16.41 12.94 3.23
N ILE A 174 -16.33 12.16 4.29
CA ILE A 174 -15.08 11.63 4.84
C ILE A 174 -15.00 10.13 4.54
N ALA A 175 -14.11 9.77 3.62
CA ALA A 175 -13.86 8.38 3.24
C ALA A 175 -12.80 7.74 4.14
N ILE A 176 -13.21 6.69 4.87
CA ILE A 176 -12.30 5.81 5.60
C ILE A 176 -12.51 4.36 5.16
N ARG A 177 -11.51 3.54 5.36
CA ARG A 177 -11.64 2.10 5.11
C ARG A 177 -11.95 1.37 6.41
N THR A 178 -12.84 0.35 6.35
CA THR A 178 -13.18 -0.49 7.50
C THR A 178 -12.99 -1.98 7.20
N GLY A 179 -12.89 -2.79 8.24
CA GLY A 179 -12.81 -4.25 8.17
C GLY A 179 -11.44 -4.81 8.54
N HIS A 180 -11.05 -5.92 7.90
CA HIS A 180 -9.83 -6.67 8.24
C HIS A 180 -8.56 -6.14 7.56
N HIS A 181 -8.67 -5.25 6.56
CA HIS A 181 -7.55 -4.66 5.79
C HIS A 181 -6.57 -5.68 5.19
N CYS A 182 -7.05 -6.87 4.81
CA CYS A 182 -6.23 -8.02 4.38
C CYS A 182 -5.24 -8.50 5.46
N ALA A 183 -5.55 -8.26 6.75
CA ALA A 183 -4.68 -8.49 7.90
C ALA A 183 -5.41 -9.24 9.03
N GLN A 184 -6.10 -10.35 8.72
CA GLN A 184 -6.83 -11.13 9.73
C GLN A 184 -5.97 -11.60 10.91
N PRO A 185 -4.68 -11.99 10.73
CA PRO A 185 -3.82 -12.34 11.87
C PRO A 185 -3.64 -11.17 12.86
N PHE A 186 -3.58 -9.93 12.35
CA PHE A 186 -3.54 -8.73 13.18
C PHE A 186 -4.83 -8.59 14.00
N MET A 187 -6.01 -8.75 13.36
CA MET A 187 -7.30 -8.68 14.06
C MET A 187 -7.38 -9.73 15.17
N LYS A 188 -6.93 -10.94 14.88
CA LYS A 188 -6.89 -12.03 15.87
C LYS A 188 -5.94 -11.71 17.03
N HIS A 189 -4.78 -11.13 16.76
CA HIS A 189 -3.80 -10.74 17.79
C HIS A 189 -4.40 -9.73 18.79
N PHE A 190 -5.16 -8.74 18.29
CA PHE A 190 -5.82 -7.74 19.12
C PHE A 190 -7.20 -8.15 19.61
N ASN A 191 -7.66 -9.37 19.27
CA ASN A 191 -8.99 -9.90 19.60
C ASN A 191 -10.13 -8.97 19.18
N ILE A 192 -10.07 -8.45 17.95
CA ILE A 192 -11.07 -7.57 17.35
C ILE A 192 -11.62 -8.16 16.07
N SER A 193 -12.87 -7.84 15.72
CA SER A 193 -13.53 -8.26 14.48
C SER A 193 -13.10 -7.46 13.27
N GLY A 194 -12.52 -6.28 13.48
CA GLY A 194 -12.06 -5.35 12.45
C GLY A 194 -11.78 -3.99 13.06
N ASN A 195 -11.33 -3.05 12.26
CA ASN A 195 -11.13 -1.66 12.67
C ASN A 195 -11.42 -0.66 11.55
N ALA A 196 -11.45 0.61 11.88
CA ALA A 196 -11.42 1.73 10.96
C ALA A 196 -9.96 2.10 10.65
N ARG A 197 -9.71 2.56 9.43
CA ARG A 197 -8.41 3.01 8.96
C ARG A 197 -8.55 4.29 8.15
N MET A 198 -7.87 5.32 8.56
CA MET A 198 -7.64 6.50 7.75
C MET A 198 -6.27 6.41 7.06
N SER A 199 -6.15 7.04 5.90
CA SER A 199 -4.91 7.14 5.15
C SER A 199 -4.76 8.57 4.65
N LEU A 200 -3.56 9.14 4.78
CA LEU A 200 -3.24 10.50 4.36
C LEU A 200 -2.34 10.47 3.14
N GLY A 201 -2.49 11.45 2.28
CA GLY A 201 -1.66 11.66 1.09
C GLY A 201 -1.30 13.15 0.95
N VAL A 202 -0.53 13.48 -0.08
CA VAL A 202 -0.04 14.83 -0.34
C VAL A 202 -1.14 15.87 -0.56
N TYR A 203 -2.34 15.44 -0.84
CA TYR A 203 -3.52 16.27 -1.11
C TYR A 203 -4.35 16.61 0.14
N ASN A 204 -4.01 16.03 1.30
CA ASN A 204 -4.71 16.33 2.55
C ASN A 204 -4.12 17.57 3.22
N SER A 205 -4.96 18.27 3.95
CA SER A 205 -4.60 19.46 4.72
C SER A 205 -4.82 19.26 6.23
N LYS A 206 -4.33 20.21 7.01
CA LYS A 206 -4.63 20.24 8.44
C LYS A 206 -6.11 20.47 8.71
N ASP A 207 -6.78 21.29 7.87
CA ASP A 207 -8.22 21.57 8.00
C ASP A 207 -9.05 20.30 7.75
N ASP A 208 -8.63 19.41 6.82
CA ASP A 208 -9.28 18.10 6.64
C ASP A 208 -9.20 17.26 7.92
N ILE A 209 -8.06 17.33 8.61
CA ILE A 209 -7.88 16.60 9.87
C ILE A 209 -8.73 17.18 10.99
N ASP A 210 -8.76 18.50 11.12
CA ASP A 210 -9.58 19.15 12.14
C ASP A 210 -11.06 18.82 11.92
N TYR A 211 -11.54 18.88 10.69
CA TYR A 211 -12.90 18.45 10.30
C TYR A 211 -13.16 16.97 10.58
N PHE A 212 -12.17 16.10 10.30
CA PHE A 212 -12.27 14.68 10.62
C PHE A 212 -12.43 14.45 12.14
N ILE A 213 -11.63 15.12 12.97
CA ILE A 213 -11.71 14.98 14.45
C ILE A 213 -13.07 15.44 14.99
N GLU A 214 -13.58 16.60 14.54
CA GLU A 214 -14.92 17.07 14.89
C GLU A 214 -15.99 16.07 14.48
N SER A 215 -15.88 15.53 13.26
CA SER A 215 -16.82 14.54 12.72
C SER A 215 -16.78 13.20 13.47
N LEU A 216 -15.62 12.80 14.00
CA LEU A 216 -15.50 11.62 14.87
C LEU A 216 -16.26 11.81 16.19
N ASP A 217 -16.16 12.99 16.82
CA ASP A 217 -16.83 13.27 18.07
C ASP A 217 -18.35 13.35 17.90
N GLU A 218 -18.83 13.92 16.80
CA GLU A 218 -20.25 13.92 16.47
C GLU A 218 -20.76 12.49 16.19
N ALA A 219 -20.05 11.72 15.36
CA ALA A 219 -20.41 10.34 15.04
C ALA A 219 -20.49 9.47 16.32
N LYS A 220 -19.52 9.64 17.22
CA LYS A 220 -19.51 8.98 18.52
C LYS A 220 -20.76 9.33 19.33
N THR A 221 -21.14 10.60 19.37
CA THR A 221 -22.33 11.06 20.10
C THR A 221 -23.61 10.43 19.55
N ILE A 222 -23.76 10.38 18.21
CA ILE A 222 -24.91 9.76 17.54
C ILE A 222 -24.98 8.25 17.80
N LEU A 223 -23.84 7.56 17.81
CA LEU A 223 -23.80 6.09 17.90
C LEU A 223 -23.83 5.57 19.34
N LYS A 224 -23.63 6.42 20.34
CA LYS A 224 -23.72 6.07 21.75
C LYS A 224 -25.03 6.54 22.43
N SER A 225 -25.85 7.34 21.70
CA SER A 225 -27.20 7.75 22.16
C SER A 225 -28.19 6.61 21.94
#